data_1a2ead988fbd7b97b8aff70fbd1a1c84
#
_entry.id   1a2ead988fbd7b97b8aff70fbd1a1c84
#
_cell.length_a   1.000
_cell.length_b   1.000
_cell.length_c   1.000
_cell.angle_alpha   90.00
_cell.angle_beta   90.00
_cell.angle_gamma   90.00
#
_symmetry.space_group_name_H-M   'P 1'
#
loop_
_entity.id
_entity.type
_entity.pdbx_description
1 polymer ?
#
loop_
_entity_poly.entity_id
_entity_poly.type
_entity_poly.pdbx_seq_one_letter_code
_entity_poly.pdbx_strand_id
1 'polypeptide(L)'
;MPRRRTPDPLAQAVGARIRQLRQEAGLTIEKLAYESELGSKGHLSTLEKGLARPTIQTLQTLADRLEVKLLDLVTFPDEDERAKLVDRTRRMSVAEIRRVYKRSGTQPKRAKTRP
;
A
#
# COMPACT_ATOMS: atom_id res chain seq x y z
N MET A 1 -2.35 15.29 -12.96
CA MET A 1 -1.09 15.22 -12.21
C MET A 1 0.07 15.27 -13.16
N PRO A 2 0.97 16.20 -12.96
CA PRO A 2 2.07 16.33 -13.88
C PRO A 2 3.02 15.14 -13.80
N ARG A 3 3.59 14.80 -14.92
CA ARG A 3 4.55 13.74 -14.98
C ARG A 3 5.95 14.32 -14.72
N ARG A 4 6.71 13.64 -13.88
CA ARG A 4 8.06 14.10 -13.55
C ARG A 4 9.05 13.44 -14.48
N ARG A 5 10.22 14.14 -14.71
CA ARG A 5 11.25 13.57 -15.48
C ARG A 5 11.99 12.52 -14.71
N THR A 6 12.22 12.73 -13.42
CA THR A 6 12.90 11.76 -12.58
C THR A 6 11.94 11.35 -11.50
N PRO A 7 11.97 10.10 -11.06
CA PRO A 7 11.07 9.64 -10.02
C PRO A 7 11.38 10.33 -8.69
N ASP A 8 10.32 10.71 -8.00
CA ASP A 8 10.41 11.16 -6.64
C ASP A 8 10.61 9.91 -5.77
N PRO A 9 11.57 9.88 -4.85
CA PRO A 9 11.85 8.65 -4.10
C PRO A 9 10.65 8.04 -3.38
N LEU A 10 9.83 8.85 -2.74
CA LEU A 10 8.66 8.30 -2.05
C LEU A 10 7.61 7.83 -3.06
N ALA A 11 7.37 8.60 -4.10
CA ALA A 11 6.42 8.18 -5.13
C ALA A 11 6.91 6.91 -5.83
N GLN A 12 8.23 6.76 -5.97
CA GLN A 12 8.80 5.57 -6.56
C GLN A 12 8.57 4.36 -5.65
N ALA A 13 8.73 4.52 -4.34
CA ALA A 13 8.49 3.43 -3.39
C ALA A 13 7.02 3.01 -3.41
N VAL A 14 6.11 3.99 -3.42
CA VAL A 14 4.68 3.69 -3.48
C VAL A 14 4.33 3.02 -4.81
N GLY A 15 4.89 3.51 -5.90
CA GLY A 15 4.64 2.91 -7.22
C GLY A 15 5.11 1.46 -7.29
N ALA A 16 6.29 1.20 -6.75
CA ALA A 16 6.83 -0.16 -6.71
C ALA A 16 5.94 -1.07 -5.85
N ARG A 17 5.41 -0.52 -4.76
CA ARG A 17 4.55 -1.30 -3.89
C ARG A 17 3.22 -1.63 -4.60
N ILE A 18 2.65 -0.66 -5.31
CA ILE A 18 1.45 -0.91 -6.09
C ILE A 18 1.71 -2.03 -7.09
N ARG A 19 2.84 -1.97 -7.78
CA ARG A 19 3.19 -2.98 -8.75
C ARG A 19 3.32 -4.36 -8.10
N GLN A 20 3.99 -4.43 -6.95
CA GLN A 20 4.15 -5.67 -6.23
C GLN A 20 2.80 -6.28 -5.88
N LEU A 21 1.91 -5.49 -5.29
CA LEU A 21 0.60 -6.00 -4.87
C LEU A 21 -0.25 -6.35 -6.08
N ARG A 22 -0.11 -5.60 -7.16
CA ARG A 22 -0.81 -5.92 -8.41
C ARG A 22 -0.37 -7.29 -8.93
N GLN A 23 0.94 -7.53 -8.96
CA GLN A 23 1.47 -8.78 -9.44
C GLN A 23 1.08 -9.95 -8.55
N GLU A 24 1.07 -9.72 -7.24
CA GLU A 24 0.61 -10.75 -6.30
C GLU A 24 -0.85 -11.11 -6.54
N ALA A 25 -1.65 -10.13 -6.94
CA ALA A 25 -3.05 -10.36 -7.22
C ALA A 25 -3.28 -10.98 -8.61
N GLY A 26 -2.21 -11.15 -9.36
CA GLY A 26 -2.33 -11.73 -10.71
C GLY A 26 -2.93 -10.81 -11.73
N LEU A 27 -2.88 -9.51 -11.51
CA LEU A 27 -3.49 -8.55 -12.42
C LEU A 27 -2.49 -7.94 -13.36
N THR A 28 -2.90 -7.77 -14.62
CA THR A 28 -2.11 -7.01 -15.57
C THR A 28 -2.32 -5.53 -15.28
N ILE A 29 -1.42 -4.71 -15.78
CA ILE A 29 -1.55 -3.27 -15.60
C ILE A 29 -2.81 -2.77 -16.30
N GLU A 30 -3.16 -3.35 -17.44
CA GLU A 30 -4.37 -2.96 -18.16
C GLU A 30 -5.63 -3.27 -17.34
N LYS A 31 -5.65 -4.45 -16.73
CA LYS A 31 -6.83 -4.85 -15.98
C LYS A 31 -7.01 -4.01 -14.73
N LEU A 32 -5.93 -3.74 -14.01
CA LEU A 32 -6.04 -2.91 -12.83
C LEU A 32 -6.45 -1.48 -13.21
N ALA A 33 -5.89 -0.93 -14.26
CA ALA A 33 -6.25 0.41 -14.70
C ALA A 33 -7.72 0.48 -15.06
N TYR A 34 -8.20 -0.52 -15.79
CA TYR A 34 -9.59 -0.56 -16.20
C TYR A 34 -10.53 -0.68 -14.99
N GLU A 35 -10.22 -1.58 -14.08
CA GLU A 35 -11.08 -1.81 -12.92
C GLU A 35 -11.03 -0.68 -11.92
N SER A 36 -9.96 0.11 -11.93
CA SER A 36 -9.82 1.21 -11.00
C SER A 36 -10.32 2.53 -11.59
N GLU A 37 -10.81 2.47 -12.83
CA GLU A 37 -11.31 3.67 -13.49
C GLU A 37 -10.28 4.79 -13.53
N LEU A 38 -9.02 4.42 -13.70
CA LEU A 38 -7.95 5.42 -13.77
C LEU A 38 -7.76 5.96 -15.18
N GLY A 39 -8.60 5.54 -16.08
CA GLY A 39 -8.59 6.09 -17.42
C GLY A 39 -7.67 5.36 -18.37
N SER A 40 -6.45 5.09 -18.02
CA SER A 40 -5.57 4.45 -18.96
C SER A 40 -4.47 3.67 -18.27
N LYS A 41 -3.96 2.69 -19.00
CA LYS A 41 -2.82 1.93 -18.59
C LYS A 41 -1.60 2.84 -18.44
N GLY A 42 -1.49 3.86 -19.28
CA GLY A 42 -0.37 4.78 -19.23
C GLY A 42 -0.30 5.54 -17.92
N HIS A 43 -1.44 5.94 -17.41
CA HIS A 43 -1.47 6.65 -16.15
C HIS A 43 -1.00 5.74 -15.01
N LEU A 44 -1.50 4.51 -14.97
CA LEU A 44 -1.09 3.57 -13.94
C LEU A 44 0.40 3.23 -14.08
N SER A 45 0.87 3.07 -15.31
CA SER A 45 2.27 2.81 -15.55
C SER A 45 3.13 3.94 -14.99
N THR A 46 2.69 5.18 -15.20
CA THR A 46 3.41 6.35 -14.70
C THR A 46 3.45 6.34 -13.17
N LEU A 47 2.35 5.98 -12.53
CA LEU A 47 2.30 5.87 -11.08
C LEU A 47 3.26 4.77 -10.58
N GLU A 48 3.26 3.64 -11.23
CA GLU A 48 4.11 2.53 -10.79
C GLU A 48 5.59 2.85 -10.93
N LYS A 49 5.94 3.74 -11.84
CA LYS A 49 7.33 4.13 -12.01
C LYS A 49 7.75 5.30 -11.12
N GLY A 50 6.82 5.84 -10.35
CA GLY A 50 7.12 6.95 -9.47
C GLY A 50 7.24 8.28 -10.19
N LEU A 51 6.72 8.35 -11.41
CA LEU A 51 6.80 9.56 -12.22
C LEU A 51 5.59 10.47 -12.02
N ALA A 52 4.66 10.07 -11.20
CA ALA A 52 3.53 10.88 -10.80
C ALA A 52 3.21 10.56 -9.36
N ARG A 53 2.70 11.53 -8.64
CA ARG A 53 2.33 11.34 -7.23
C ARG A 53 0.84 11.06 -7.16
N PRO A 54 0.44 9.90 -6.64
CA PRO A 54 -0.97 9.60 -6.54
C PRO A 54 -1.63 10.43 -5.45
N THR A 55 -2.90 10.71 -5.62
CA THR A 55 -3.66 11.33 -4.55
C THR A 55 -4.07 10.23 -3.59
N ILE A 56 -4.50 10.63 -2.40
CA ILE A 56 -5.00 9.68 -1.42
C ILE A 56 -6.20 8.92 -1.99
N GLN A 57 -7.07 9.61 -2.73
CA GLN A 57 -8.22 8.95 -3.32
C GLN A 57 -7.83 7.92 -4.36
N THR A 58 -6.83 8.22 -5.16
CA THR A 58 -6.33 7.24 -6.13
C THR A 58 -5.77 6.02 -5.41
N LEU A 59 -5.03 6.24 -4.33
CA LEU A 59 -4.50 5.12 -3.56
C LEU A 59 -5.62 4.28 -2.96
N GLN A 60 -6.66 4.92 -2.44
CA GLN A 60 -7.79 4.17 -1.87
C GLN A 60 -8.49 3.34 -2.96
N THR A 61 -8.67 3.90 -4.13
CA THR A 61 -9.29 3.18 -5.23
C THR A 61 -8.46 1.95 -5.61
N LEU A 62 -7.14 2.13 -5.68
CA LEU A 62 -6.26 1.00 -5.99
C LEU A 62 -6.28 -0.05 -4.89
N ALA A 63 -6.28 0.38 -3.64
CA ALA A 63 -6.35 -0.54 -2.52
C ALA A 63 -7.63 -1.37 -2.57
N ASP A 64 -8.75 -0.72 -2.87
CA ASP A 64 -10.03 -1.42 -2.97
C ASP A 64 -9.99 -2.49 -4.06
N ARG A 65 -9.42 -2.15 -5.20
CA ARG A 65 -9.36 -3.10 -6.30
C ARG A 65 -8.39 -4.23 -6.02
N LEU A 66 -7.32 -3.95 -5.29
CA LEU A 66 -6.34 -4.96 -4.95
C LEU A 66 -6.75 -5.75 -3.71
N GLU A 67 -7.87 -5.36 -3.09
CA GLU A 67 -8.39 -6.00 -1.88
C GLU A 67 -7.38 -5.97 -0.75
N VAL A 68 -6.74 -4.82 -0.60
CA VAL A 68 -5.83 -4.57 0.51
C VAL A 68 -6.25 -3.27 1.17
N LYS A 69 -5.61 -2.93 2.27
CA LYS A 69 -5.89 -1.69 2.96
C LYS A 69 -5.02 -0.58 2.40
N LEU A 70 -5.47 0.65 2.54
CA LEU A 70 -4.65 1.79 2.15
C LEU A 70 -3.28 1.72 2.83
N LEU A 71 -3.24 1.31 4.08
CA LEU A 71 -2.00 1.12 4.81
C LEU A 71 -1.01 0.24 4.03
N ASP A 72 -1.52 -0.79 3.38
CA ASP A 72 -0.64 -1.73 2.69
C ASP A 72 0.10 -1.09 1.52
N LEU A 73 -0.49 -0.08 0.91
CA LEU A 73 0.15 0.61 -0.22
C LEU A 73 1.28 1.52 0.23
N VAL A 74 1.31 1.88 1.50
CA VAL A 74 2.37 2.74 2.02
C VAL A 74 3.24 2.02 3.05
N THR A 75 3.19 0.69 3.05
CA THR A 75 4.04 -0.14 3.87
C THR A 75 5.11 -0.73 2.97
N PHE A 76 6.36 -0.51 3.33
CA PHE A 76 7.50 -0.96 2.52
C PHE A 76 8.30 -1.97 3.35
N PRO A 77 8.04 -3.27 3.15
CA PRO A 77 8.60 -4.30 4.05
C PRO A 77 10.12 -4.33 4.14
N ASP A 78 10.79 -3.81 3.11
CA ASP A 78 12.24 -3.82 3.14
C ASP A 78 12.81 -2.73 4.02
N GLU A 79 11.98 -1.82 4.51
CA GLU A 79 12.45 -0.67 5.23
C GLU A 79 12.93 -0.99 6.64
N ASP A 80 12.17 -1.75 7.38
CA ASP A 80 12.53 -2.08 8.75
C ASP A 80 11.68 -3.23 9.28
N GLU A 81 11.93 -3.63 10.49
CA GLU A 81 11.22 -4.76 11.10
C GLU A 81 9.76 -4.48 11.33
N ARG A 82 9.42 -3.24 11.66
CA ARG A 82 8.03 -2.89 11.87
C ARG A 82 7.25 -3.02 10.57
N ALA A 83 7.82 -2.55 9.47
CA ALA A 83 7.17 -2.65 8.17
C ALA A 83 7.00 -4.10 7.76
N LYS A 84 7.98 -4.96 8.05
CA LYS A 84 7.85 -6.38 7.76
C LYS A 84 6.71 -7.00 8.56
N LEU A 85 6.57 -6.64 9.81
CA LEU A 85 5.51 -7.17 10.64
C LEU A 85 4.15 -6.69 10.13
N VAL A 86 4.04 -5.41 9.82
CA VAL A 86 2.79 -4.86 9.32
C VAL A 86 2.40 -5.59 8.02
N ASP A 87 3.36 -5.78 7.12
CA ASP A 87 3.07 -6.46 5.86
C ASP A 87 2.60 -7.89 6.11
N ARG A 88 3.19 -8.57 7.06
CA ARG A 88 2.78 -9.94 7.36
C ARG A 88 1.34 -10.01 7.84
N THR A 89 0.88 -8.99 8.57
CA THR A 89 -0.46 -9.02 9.13
C THR A 89 -1.55 -9.01 8.06
N ARG A 90 -1.27 -8.53 6.86
CA ARG A 90 -2.32 -8.49 5.83
C ARG A 90 -2.73 -9.88 5.36
N ARG A 91 -1.90 -10.88 5.64
CA ARG A 91 -2.22 -12.26 5.26
C ARG A 91 -2.76 -13.08 6.40
N MET A 92 -2.92 -12.49 7.56
CA MET A 92 -3.38 -13.20 8.75
C MET A 92 -4.89 -13.14 8.86
N SER A 93 -5.47 -14.16 9.43
CA SER A 93 -6.90 -14.18 9.67
C SER A 93 -7.23 -13.23 10.84
N VAL A 94 -8.48 -12.87 10.96
CA VAL A 94 -8.92 -12.03 12.07
C VAL A 94 -8.59 -12.70 13.41
N ALA A 95 -8.76 -14.01 13.50
CA ALA A 95 -8.45 -14.72 14.73
C ALA A 95 -6.98 -14.65 15.08
N GLU A 96 -6.11 -14.77 14.06
CA GLU A 96 -4.69 -14.67 14.28
C GLU A 96 -4.29 -13.27 14.71
N ILE A 97 -4.86 -12.25 14.07
CA ILE A 97 -4.60 -10.86 14.42
C ILE A 97 -5.02 -10.62 15.86
N ARG A 98 -6.19 -11.10 16.23
CA ARG A 98 -6.70 -10.91 17.58
C ARG A 98 -5.78 -11.56 18.62
N ARG A 99 -5.26 -12.73 18.31
CA ARG A 99 -4.35 -13.40 19.23
C ARG A 99 -3.06 -12.61 19.43
N VAL A 100 -2.50 -12.11 18.35
CA VAL A 100 -1.28 -11.31 18.42
C VAL A 100 -1.54 -10.02 19.20
N TYR A 101 -2.67 -9.39 18.93
CA TYR A 101 -3.04 -8.17 19.61
C TYR A 101 -3.16 -8.38 21.11
N LYS A 102 -3.84 -9.46 21.52
CA LYS A 102 -4.00 -9.74 22.93
C LYS A 102 -2.68 -10.07 23.58
N ARG A 103 -1.82 -10.79 22.89
CA ARG A 103 -0.55 -11.15 23.46
C ARG A 103 0.35 -9.93 23.67
N SER A 104 0.28 -8.98 22.77
CA SER A 104 1.11 -7.80 22.88
C SER A 104 0.48 -6.72 23.72
N GLY A 105 -0.78 -6.89 24.02
CA GLY A 105 -1.49 -5.83 24.54
C GLY A 105 -1.58 -5.57 25.91
N THR A 106 -0.98 -6.21 26.65
CA THR A 106 -1.08 -5.93 27.95
C THR A 106 -0.32 -4.82 28.20
N GLN A 107 -0.56 -3.85 27.90
CA GLN A 107 0.21 -2.83 28.11
C GLN A 107 -0.19 -1.96 29.02
N PRO A 108 0.50 -1.28 29.39
CA PRO A 108 0.33 -0.37 30.42
C PRO A 108 -0.31 0.75 29.83
N LYS A 109 -0.81 1.46 30.51
CA LYS A 109 -1.35 2.47 30.08
C LYS A 109 -0.51 3.39 29.63
N ARG A 110 -0.62 3.94 28.78
CA ARG A 110 0.15 4.73 28.23
C ARG A 110 -0.21 5.93 28.42
N ALA A 111 0.36 6.49 28.55
CA ALA A 111 0.24 7.71 28.79
C ALA A 111 -0.41 8.46 27.84
N LYS A 112 -0.74 9.09 27.78
CA LYS A 112 -1.21 9.70 27.06
C LYS A 112 -0.75 10.36 26.37
N THR A 113 -0.48 10.61 25.72
CA THR A 113 0.05 11.13 25.08
C THR A 113 0.01 11.66 24.22
N ARG A 114 -0.02 11.93 23.64
CA ARG A 114 0.12 12.43 22.77
C ARG A 114 -0.31 13.25 22.60
N PRO A 115 -0.09 13.78 22.32
CA PRO A 115 -0.33 14.90 22.06
C PRO A 115 -1.01 15.19 21.22
#